data_912f71d907ede69c95b7d438179bd4e2
#
_entry.id   912f71d907ede69c95b7d438179bd4e2
#
_cell.length_a   1.000
_cell.length_b   1.000
_cell.length_c   1.000
_cell.angle_alpha   90.00
_cell.angle_beta   90.00
_cell.angle_gamma   90.00
#
_symmetry.space_group_name_H-M   'P 1'
#
loop_
_entity.id
_entity.type
_entity.pdbx_description
1 polymer ?
#
loop_
_entity_poly.entity_id
_entity_poly.type
_entity_poly.pdbx_seq_one_letter_code
_entity_poly.pdbx_strand_id
1 'polypeptide(L)'
;IGVSRQSVDAWQHPDLFHLDSQAGAPPDAFAVDGQNWGFPTYNWEKMAEDGFGWWKARMRKMAEYFDAFRIDHILGFFRIWEIPVPYKSGLMGHFNPALPYSGEELRNRGFNPENTGDTDVLFVEDPRKKDWWHPRISSQNTRAYAQLPDWLKNSYNDLYNDFFYYRHNAFWKESAYRKLPALLRTTGMLCCGEDLGMIPASV
;
A
#
# COMPACT_ATOMS: atom_id res chain seq x y z
N ILE A 1 -3.44 3.22 -13.39
CA ILE A 1 -2.94 2.40 -14.53
C ILE A 1 -2.16 1.23 -13.93
N GLY A 2 -2.62 -0.01 -14.16
CA GLY A 2 -1.86 -1.22 -13.86
C GLY A 2 -0.79 -1.46 -14.93
N VAL A 3 0.42 -1.81 -14.51
CA VAL A 3 1.53 -2.16 -15.41
C VAL A 3 1.84 -3.63 -15.22
N SER A 4 1.82 -4.43 -16.29
CA SER A 4 2.20 -5.83 -16.19
C SER A 4 3.69 -5.98 -15.85
N ARG A 5 4.04 -6.99 -15.03
CA ARG A 5 5.45 -7.37 -14.80
C ARG A 5 6.20 -7.68 -16.08
N GLN A 6 5.47 -8.13 -17.11
CA GLN A 6 6.02 -8.53 -18.42
C GLN A 6 5.86 -7.41 -19.47
N SER A 7 5.45 -6.20 -19.06
CA SER A 7 5.35 -5.07 -19.98
C SER A 7 6.72 -4.52 -20.36
N VAL A 8 6.76 -3.81 -21.49
CA VAL A 8 7.94 -3.08 -21.92
C VAL A 8 8.39 -2.06 -20.88
N ASP A 9 7.44 -1.38 -20.22
CA ASP A 9 7.74 -0.42 -19.17
C ASP A 9 8.49 -1.05 -17.98
N ALA A 10 7.99 -2.18 -17.47
CA ALA A 10 8.63 -2.89 -16.37
C ALA A 10 9.99 -3.50 -16.77
N TRP A 11 10.14 -3.85 -18.02
CA TRP A 11 11.39 -4.39 -18.54
C TRP A 11 12.45 -3.30 -18.78
N GLN A 12 12.07 -2.16 -19.33
CA GLN A 12 12.99 -1.05 -19.58
C GLN A 12 13.35 -0.26 -18.31
N HIS A 13 12.43 -0.18 -17.37
CA HIS A 13 12.55 0.63 -16.15
C HIS A 13 12.15 -0.16 -14.89
N PRO A 14 12.81 -1.31 -14.60
CA PRO A 14 12.43 -2.16 -13.48
C PRO A 14 12.54 -1.46 -12.12
N ASP A 15 13.40 -0.47 -12.00
CA ASP A 15 13.62 0.34 -10.80
C ASP A 15 12.46 1.29 -10.48
N LEU A 16 11.57 1.58 -11.45
CA LEU A 16 10.36 2.37 -11.24
C LEU A 16 9.22 1.57 -10.62
N PHE A 17 9.37 0.27 -10.41
CA PHE A 17 8.32 -0.63 -9.94
C PHE A 17 8.81 -1.53 -8.80
N HIS A 18 7.94 -1.78 -7.82
CA HIS A 18 8.18 -2.81 -6.81
C HIS A 18 7.79 -4.17 -7.38
N LEU A 19 8.77 -4.89 -7.91
CA LEU A 19 8.57 -6.21 -8.52
C LEU A 19 8.46 -7.35 -7.49
N ASP A 20 8.73 -7.08 -6.22
CA ASP A 20 8.59 -7.97 -5.07
C ASP A 20 7.17 -7.99 -4.47
N SER A 21 6.32 -7.09 -4.93
CA SER A 21 4.96 -6.91 -4.41
C SER A 21 3.91 -6.85 -5.52
N GLN A 22 2.66 -7.03 -5.17
CA GLN A 22 1.50 -6.98 -6.05
C GLN A 22 0.50 -5.97 -5.50
N ALA A 23 -0.06 -5.12 -6.36
CA ALA A 23 -1.15 -4.24 -5.99
C ALA A 23 -2.42 -5.04 -5.70
N GLY A 24 -3.23 -4.52 -4.81
CA GLY A 24 -4.51 -5.10 -4.44
C GLY A 24 -5.35 -4.17 -3.59
N ALA A 25 -6.34 -4.74 -2.92
CA ALA A 25 -7.18 -4.06 -1.95
C ALA A 25 -7.27 -4.86 -0.64
N PRO A 26 -7.37 -4.20 0.51
CA PRO A 26 -7.62 -4.87 1.76
C PRO A 26 -9.01 -5.55 1.77
N PRO A 27 -9.26 -6.50 2.71
CA PRO A 27 -10.59 -7.08 2.90
C PRO A 27 -11.69 -6.04 3.07
N ASP A 28 -12.82 -6.29 2.44
CA ASP A 28 -14.04 -5.51 2.56
C ASP A 28 -15.29 -6.43 2.60
N ALA A 29 -16.49 -5.82 2.55
CA ALA A 29 -17.75 -6.57 2.61
C ALA A 29 -17.99 -7.45 1.36
N PHE A 30 -17.32 -7.19 0.25
CA PHE A 30 -17.46 -7.92 -1.02
C PHE A 30 -16.35 -8.95 -1.24
N ALA A 31 -15.17 -8.70 -0.67
CA ALA A 31 -13.99 -9.54 -0.80
C ALA A 31 -13.34 -9.76 0.58
N VAL A 32 -13.82 -10.77 1.30
CA VAL A 32 -13.40 -11.07 2.69
C VAL A 32 -11.91 -11.39 2.83
N ASP A 33 -11.27 -11.85 1.76
CA ASP A 33 -9.83 -12.12 1.69
C ASP A 33 -9.04 -10.98 1.04
N GLY A 34 -9.71 -9.85 0.77
CA GLY A 34 -9.15 -8.78 -0.04
C GLY A 34 -9.04 -9.15 -1.52
N GLN A 35 -8.41 -8.27 -2.28
CA GLN A 35 -8.19 -8.48 -3.71
C GLN A 35 -6.70 -8.44 -4.03
N ASN A 36 -6.25 -9.33 -4.91
CA ASN A 36 -4.91 -9.30 -5.48
C ASN A 36 -5.04 -9.04 -7.00
N TRP A 37 -4.60 -7.87 -7.44
CA TRP A 37 -4.69 -7.47 -8.84
C TRP A 37 -3.51 -7.96 -9.68
N GLY A 38 -2.46 -8.49 -9.07
CA GLY A 38 -1.36 -9.20 -9.71
C GLY A 38 -0.31 -8.34 -10.40
N PHE A 39 -0.46 -7.03 -10.52
CA PHE A 39 0.52 -6.13 -11.11
C PHE A 39 1.40 -5.45 -10.05
N PRO A 40 2.66 -5.07 -10.38
CA PRO A 40 3.57 -4.41 -9.46
C PRO A 40 3.08 -3.02 -9.09
N THR A 41 3.49 -2.53 -7.94
CA THR A 41 3.23 -1.16 -7.49
C THR A 41 4.34 -0.22 -7.95
N TYR A 42 4.10 1.09 -7.86
CA TYR A 42 5.06 2.11 -8.29
C TYR A 42 6.06 2.42 -7.18
N ASN A 43 7.34 2.48 -7.54
CA ASN A 43 8.39 3.03 -6.71
C ASN A 43 8.37 4.56 -6.81
N TRP A 44 7.50 5.19 -6.03
CA TRP A 44 7.31 6.64 -6.08
C TRP A 44 8.54 7.43 -5.66
N GLU A 45 9.38 6.89 -4.80
CA GLU A 45 10.64 7.53 -4.38
C GLU A 45 11.60 7.60 -5.57
N LYS A 46 11.77 6.49 -6.29
CA LYS A 46 12.60 6.46 -7.49
C LYS A 46 12.05 7.36 -8.59
N MET A 47 10.72 7.34 -8.80
CA MET A 47 10.08 8.22 -9.78
C MET A 47 10.22 9.72 -9.45
N ALA A 48 10.36 10.07 -8.18
CA ALA A 48 10.53 11.46 -7.76
C ALA A 48 11.93 12.03 -8.08
N GLU A 49 12.96 11.17 -8.23
CA GLU A 49 14.33 11.60 -8.50
C GLU A 49 14.44 12.41 -9.80
N ASP A 50 13.66 12.08 -10.82
CA ASP A 50 13.58 12.81 -12.09
C ASP A 50 12.32 13.70 -12.22
N GLY A 51 11.64 13.91 -11.11
CA GLY A 51 10.40 14.69 -11.05
C GLY A 51 9.21 14.01 -11.73
N PHE A 52 9.11 12.69 -11.65
CA PHE A 52 8.04 11.85 -12.21
C PHE A 52 8.03 11.83 -13.75
N GLY A 53 9.18 11.79 -14.38
CA GLY A 53 9.37 11.88 -15.83
C GLY A 53 8.57 10.85 -16.60
N TRP A 54 8.57 9.59 -16.16
CA TRP A 54 7.80 8.50 -16.76
C TRP A 54 6.29 8.79 -16.79
N TRP A 55 5.71 9.23 -15.67
CA TRP A 55 4.31 9.60 -15.59
C TRP A 55 3.98 10.83 -16.47
N LYS A 56 4.81 11.85 -16.41
CA LYS A 56 4.62 13.08 -17.19
C LYS A 56 4.67 12.82 -18.69
N ALA A 57 5.57 11.95 -19.14
CA ALA A 57 5.64 11.56 -20.56
C ALA A 57 4.35 10.88 -21.02
N ARG A 58 3.79 9.95 -20.20
CA ARG A 58 2.52 9.28 -20.49
C ARG A 58 1.35 10.26 -20.53
N MET A 59 1.26 11.17 -19.57
CA MET A 59 0.20 12.18 -19.53
C MET A 59 0.24 13.13 -20.74
N ARG A 60 1.42 13.59 -21.12
CA ARG A 60 1.59 14.42 -22.33
C ARG A 60 1.16 13.67 -23.57
N LYS A 61 1.52 12.39 -23.67
CA LYS A 61 1.11 11.57 -24.80
C LYS A 61 -0.40 11.35 -24.86
N MET A 62 -1.04 11.13 -23.73
CA MET A 62 -2.51 11.01 -23.63
C MET A 62 -3.21 12.32 -24.03
N ALA A 63 -2.65 13.47 -23.67
CA ALA A 63 -3.23 14.77 -23.99
C ALA A 63 -3.24 15.11 -25.51
N GLU A 64 -2.49 14.37 -26.33
CA GLU A 64 -2.59 14.49 -27.79
C GLU A 64 -3.92 13.92 -28.35
N TYR A 65 -4.62 13.07 -27.55
CA TYR A 65 -5.79 12.31 -28.00
C TYR A 65 -7.04 12.57 -27.16
N PHE A 66 -6.88 13.04 -25.92
CA PHE A 66 -7.97 13.13 -24.94
C PHE A 66 -7.98 14.47 -24.21
N ASP A 67 -9.18 14.98 -23.91
CA ASP A 67 -9.41 16.20 -23.13
C ASP A 67 -9.56 15.93 -21.63
N ALA A 68 -9.80 14.67 -21.25
CA ALA A 68 -9.98 14.23 -19.88
C ALA A 68 -9.43 12.81 -19.66
N PHE A 69 -9.09 12.48 -18.42
CA PHE A 69 -8.72 11.12 -18.03
C PHE A 69 -9.28 10.78 -16.66
N ARG A 70 -9.52 9.49 -16.43
CA ARG A 70 -9.90 8.95 -15.13
C ARG A 70 -8.70 8.29 -14.48
N ILE A 71 -8.47 8.62 -13.20
CA ILE A 71 -7.63 7.82 -12.31
C ILE A 71 -8.54 6.86 -11.59
N ASP A 72 -8.42 5.60 -11.91
CA ASP A 72 -9.04 4.49 -11.20
C ASP A 72 -8.25 4.24 -9.91
N HIS A 73 -8.93 4.16 -8.77
CA HIS A 73 -8.33 4.05 -7.44
C HIS A 73 -7.33 5.18 -7.14
N ILE A 74 -7.83 6.41 -7.02
CA ILE A 74 -6.98 7.60 -6.76
C ILE A 74 -6.24 7.51 -5.41
N LEU A 75 -6.78 6.76 -4.44
CA LEU A 75 -6.09 6.49 -3.18
C LEU A 75 -4.73 5.81 -3.37
N GLY A 76 -4.50 5.14 -4.49
CA GLY A 76 -3.20 4.60 -4.86
C GLY A 76 -2.07 5.64 -4.91
N PHE A 77 -2.38 6.94 -5.06
CA PHE A 77 -1.42 8.03 -4.96
C PHE A 77 -1.13 8.44 -3.51
N PHE A 78 -2.03 8.17 -2.60
CA PHE A 78 -1.85 8.37 -1.15
C PHE A 78 -1.18 7.14 -0.53
N ARG A 79 -1.76 5.98 -0.79
CA ARG A 79 -1.33 4.66 -0.37
C ARG A 79 -1.88 3.60 -1.30
N ILE A 80 -1.16 2.54 -1.49
CA ILE A 80 -1.63 1.34 -2.20
C ILE A 80 -1.57 0.14 -1.26
N TRP A 81 -2.51 -0.79 -1.39
CA TRP A 81 -2.41 -2.08 -0.73
C TRP A 81 -1.44 -2.96 -1.50
N GLU A 82 -0.36 -3.38 -0.86
CA GLU A 82 0.66 -4.25 -1.42
C GLU A 82 0.59 -5.64 -0.80
N ILE A 83 0.65 -6.65 -1.64
CA ILE A 83 0.71 -8.05 -1.23
C ILE A 83 2.08 -8.57 -1.67
N PRO A 84 2.95 -9.02 -0.75
CA PRO A 84 4.23 -9.63 -1.13
C PRO A 84 4.03 -10.82 -2.07
N VAL A 85 4.87 -10.97 -3.09
CA VAL A 85 4.72 -11.96 -4.17
C VAL A 85 4.49 -13.40 -3.69
N PRO A 86 5.10 -13.89 -2.57
CA PRO A 86 4.83 -15.24 -2.08
C PRO A 86 3.38 -15.48 -1.66
N TYR A 87 2.62 -14.43 -1.37
CA TYR A 87 1.24 -14.54 -0.92
C TYR A 87 0.25 -14.24 -2.04
N LYS A 88 -0.90 -14.94 -2.00
CA LYS A 88 -2.01 -14.74 -2.95
C LYS A 88 -3.16 -13.95 -2.32
N SER A 89 -3.36 -14.09 -1.01
CA SER A 89 -4.46 -13.46 -0.28
C SER A 89 -4.14 -12.00 0.07
N GLY A 90 -5.11 -11.11 -0.10
CA GLY A 90 -5.05 -9.73 0.35
C GLY A 90 -4.88 -9.57 1.86
N LEU A 91 -5.22 -10.61 2.64
CA LEU A 91 -5.00 -10.63 4.10
C LEU A 91 -3.53 -10.49 4.50
N MET A 92 -2.60 -10.86 3.62
CA MET A 92 -1.15 -10.76 3.85
C MET A 92 -0.54 -9.49 3.28
N GLY A 93 -1.38 -8.55 2.88
CA GLY A 93 -0.95 -7.25 2.38
C GLY A 93 -0.69 -6.24 3.50
N HIS A 94 -0.12 -5.13 3.10
CA HIS A 94 0.11 -3.94 3.91
C HIS A 94 -0.02 -2.67 3.04
N PHE A 95 -0.19 -1.51 3.66
CA PHE A 95 -0.15 -0.25 2.92
C PHE A 95 1.28 0.14 2.54
N ASN A 96 1.45 0.72 1.34
CA ASN A 96 2.67 1.39 0.90
C ASN A 96 2.30 2.77 0.30
N PRO A 97 2.94 3.87 0.78
CA PRO A 97 3.90 3.93 1.88
C PRO A 97 3.21 3.74 3.24
N ALA A 98 3.97 3.27 4.21
CA ALA A 98 3.50 3.11 5.59
C ALA A 98 4.60 3.43 6.60
N LEU A 99 4.18 3.54 7.86
CA LEU A 99 5.04 3.69 9.04
C LEU A 99 4.96 2.41 9.88
N PRO A 100 5.64 1.32 9.47
CA PRO A 100 5.62 0.05 10.20
C PRO A 100 6.22 0.20 11.59
N TYR A 101 6.02 -0.80 12.44
CA TYR A 101 6.64 -0.89 13.76
C TYR A 101 7.96 -1.65 13.65
N SER A 102 8.99 -1.19 14.38
CA SER A 102 10.21 -1.98 14.51
C SER A 102 9.99 -3.22 15.38
N GLY A 103 10.74 -4.29 15.14
CA GLY A 103 10.68 -5.47 15.99
C GLY A 103 11.01 -5.16 17.45
N GLU A 104 11.91 -4.22 17.71
CA GLU A 104 12.20 -3.74 19.07
C GLU A 104 10.98 -3.08 19.72
N GLU A 105 10.29 -2.19 19.00
CA GLU A 105 9.06 -1.54 19.49
C GLU A 105 7.98 -2.57 19.83
N LEU A 106 7.82 -3.61 19.00
CA LEU A 106 6.86 -4.69 19.25
C LEU A 106 7.27 -5.56 20.44
N ARG A 107 8.54 -5.93 20.56
CA ARG A 107 9.05 -6.69 21.71
C ARG A 107 8.88 -5.93 23.02
N ASN A 108 9.10 -4.63 23.04
CA ASN A 108 8.86 -3.78 24.20
C ASN A 108 7.38 -3.71 24.61
N ARG A 109 6.46 -4.00 23.68
CA ARG A 109 5.01 -4.12 23.94
C ARG A 109 4.57 -5.55 24.28
N GLY A 110 5.51 -6.50 24.36
CA GLY A 110 5.25 -7.91 24.69
C GLY A 110 4.96 -8.82 23.49
N PHE A 111 5.13 -8.35 22.25
CA PHE A 111 4.99 -9.15 21.05
C PHE A 111 6.34 -9.68 20.58
N ASN A 112 6.36 -10.90 20.08
CA ASN A 112 7.54 -11.46 19.42
C ASN A 112 7.17 -11.78 17.96
N PRO A 113 7.28 -10.80 17.04
CA PRO A 113 6.94 -11.02 15.65
C PRO A 113 7.99 -11.91 14.98
N GLU A 114 7.54 -12.91 14.25
CA GLU A 114 8.39 -13.83 13.50
C GLU A 114 7.80 -14.07 12.10
N ASN A 115 8.66 -14.08 11.10
CA ASN A 115 8.27 -14.46 9.75
C ASN A 115 8.35 -15.98 9.60
N THR A 116 7.24 -16.66 9.91
CA THR A 116 7.13 -18.12 9.84
C THR A 116 6.70 -18.62 8.47
N GLY A 117 6.35 -17.72 7.54
CA GLY A 117 5.69 -18.06 6.27
C GLY A 117 4.23 -18.49 6.43
N ASP A 118 3.70 -18.50 7.64
CA ASP A 118 2.28 -18.78 7.93
C ASP A 118 1.41 -17.53 7.64
N THR A 119 0.14 -17.76 7.42
CA THR A 119 -0.89 -16.72 7.26
C THR A 119 -1.69 -16.46 8.53
N ASP A 120 -1.59 -17.34 9.52
CA ASP A 120 -2.23 -17.22 10.84
C ASP A 120 -1.33 -16.46 11.83
N VAL A 121 -1.01 -15.22 11.49
CA VAL A 121 -0.06 -14.35 12.21
C VAL A 121 -0.70 -13.03 12.63
N LEU A 122 -0.10 -12.35 13.60
CA LEU A 122 -0.50 -11.00 14.03
C LEU A 122 0.15 -9.90 13.18
N PHE A 123 1.33 -10.16 12.66
CA PHE A 123 2.16 -9.19 11.95
C PHE A 123 2.69 -9.78 10.65
N VAL A 124 2.83 -8.94 9.64
CA VAL A 124 3.49 -9.25 8.37
C VAL A 124 4.78 -8.45 8.32
N GLU A 125 5.90 -9.11 8.01
CA GLU A 125 7.18 -8.43 7.86
C GLU A 125 7.18 -7.56 6.60
N ASP A 126 7.79 -6.38 6.70
CA ASP A 126 8.00 -5.51 5.54
C ASP A 126 8.95 -6.20 4.54
N PRO A 127 8.57 -6.39 3.27
CA PRO A 127 9.39 -7.12 2.31
C PRO A 127 10.72 -6.43 1.97
N ARG A 128 10.83 -5.12 2.25
CA ARG A 128 12.01 -4.29 1.93
C ARG A 128 12.80 -3.83 3.15
N LYS A 129 12.27 -4.05 4.35
CA LYS A 129 12.88 -3.58 5.59
C LYS A 129 12.84 -4.65 6.67
N LYS A 130 13.95 -5.38 6.79
CA LYS A 130 14.08 -6.47 7.77
C LYS A 130 13.82 -5.99 9.21
N ASP A 131 13.11 -6.83 9.99
CA ASP A 131 12.67 -6.57 11.37
C ASP A 131 11.78 -5.33 11.53
N TRP A 132 11.02 -5.01 10.45
CA TRP A 132 9.94 -4.04 10.48
C TRP A 132 8.62 -4.71 10.09
N TRP A 133 7.53 -4.35 10.78
CA TRP A 133 6.34 -5.15 10.82
C TRP A 133 5.08 -4.31 10.66
N HIS A 134 4.15 -4.83 9.89
CA HIS A 134 2.81 -4.30 9.73
C HIS A 134 1.82 -5.18 10.50
N PRO A 135 0.89 -4.63 11.30
CA PRO A 135 -0.23 -5.43 11.80
C PRO A 135 -0.97 -6.07 10.62
N ARG A 136 -1.20 -7.39 10.71
CA ARG A 136 -1.98 -8.09 9.69
C ARG A 136 -3.43 -7.65 9.78
N ILE A 137 -4.02 -7.26 8.65
CA ILE A 137 -5.43 -6.88 8.63
C ILE A 137 -6.32 -8.06 9.03
N SER A 138 -7.39 -7.79 9.78
CA SER A 138 -8.33 -8.81 10.30
C SER A 138 -7.66 -9.89 11.14
N SER A 139 -6.54 -9.61 11.77
CA SER A 139 -5.80 -10.54 12.64
C SER A 139 -6.60 -10.99 13.85
N GLN A 140 -7.61 -10.23 14.28
CA GLN A 140 -8.54 -10.61 15.34
C GLN A 140 -9.28 -11.93 15.04
N ASN A 141 -9.34 -12.34 13.77
CA ASN A 141 -9.94 -13.60 13.33
C ASN A 141 -8.94 -14.77 13.31
N THR A 142 -7.69 -14.56 13.73
CA THR A 142 -6.65 -15.59 13.74
C THR A 142 -6.62 -16.38 15.05
N ARG A 143 -6.09 -17.60 14.99
CA ARG A 143 -5.78 -18.38 16.21
C ARG A 143 -4.67 -17.73 17.00
N ALA A 144 -3.70 -17.10 16.32
CA ALA A 144 -2.63 -16.35 16.95
C ALA A 144 -3.18 -15.24 17.87
N TYR A 145 -4.20 -14.49 17.41
CA TYR A 145 -4.87 -13.50 18.26
C TYR A 145 -5.71 -14.15 19.38
N ALA A 146 -6.44 -15.21 19.07
CA ALA A 146 -7.31 -15.89 20.05
C ALA A 146 -6.51 -16.42 21.27
N GLN A 147 -5.26 -16.84 21.05
CA GLN A 147 -4.37 -17.38 22.08
C GLN A 147 -3.69 -16.31 22.95
N LEU A 148 -3.80 -15.02 22.59
CA LEU A 148 -3.23 -13.95 23.42
C LEU A 148 -3.95 -13.84 24.75
N PRO A 149 -3.24 -13.57 25.85
CA PRO A 149 -3.87 -13.17 27.12
C PRO A 149 -4.57 -11.80 26.95
N ASP A 150 -5.60 -11.54 27.76
CA ASP A 150 -6.47 -10.37 27.59
C ASP A 150 -5.72 -9.03 27.62
N TRP A 151 -4.73 -8.90 28.50
CA TRP A 151 -3.91 -7.68 28.56
C TRP A 151 -3.15 -7.43 27.26
N LEU A 152 -2.70 -8.49 26.59
CA LEU A 152 -1.97 -8.39 25.32
C LEU A 152 -2.92 -8.17 24.14
N LYS A 153 -4.15 -8.70 24.19
CA LYS A 153 -5.21 -8.38 23.22
C LYS A 153 -5.54 -6.88 23.25
N ASN A 154 -5.65 -6.28 24.43
CA ASN A 154 -5.89 -4.84 24.54
C ASN A 154 -4.74 -4.03 23.94
N SER A 155 -3.50 -4.35 24.30
CA SER A 155 -2.30 -3.71 23.72
C SER A 155 -2.24 -3.88 22.21
N TYR A 156 -2.61 -5.05 21.68
CA TYR A 156 -2.67 -5.30 20.25
C TYR A 156 -3.75 -4.48 19.55
N ASN A 157 -4.94 -4.39 20.11
CA ASN A 157 -6.04 -3.62 19.53
C ASN A 157 -5.73 -2.13 19.49
N ASP A 158 -5.06 -1.59 20.50
CA ASP A 158 -4.62 -0.19 20.51
C ASP A 158 -3.59 0.05 19.39
N LEU A 159 -2.62 -0.84 19.24
CA LEU A 159 -1.63 -0.80 18.17
C LEU A 159 -2.27 -0.94 16.79
N TYR A 160 -3.21 -1.88 16.64
CA TYR A 160 -3.95 -2.10 15.39
C TYR A 160 -4.77 -0.87 14.99
N ASN A 161 -5.50 -0.29 15.95
CA ASN A 161 -6.31 0.90 15.71
C ASN A 161 -5.43 2.11 15.36
N ASP A 162 -4.33 2.33 16.10
CA ASP A 162 -3.36 3.37 15.75
C ASP A 162 -2.87 3.19 14.32
N PHE A 163 -2.46 1.97 13.95
CA PHE A 163 -1.90 1.69 12.63
C PHE A 163 -2.89 1.94 11.50
N PHE A 164 -4.10 1.41 11.57
CA PHE A 164 -5.04 1.46 10.46
C PHE A 164 -5.84 2.77 10.37
N TYR A 165 -6.02 3.49 11.47
CA TYR A 165 -6.94 4.63 11.49
C TYR A 165 -6.30 5.99 11.83
N TYR A 166 -5.09 6.02 12.43
CA TYR A 166 -4.53 7.28 12.91
C TYR A 166 -3.10 7.56 12.44
N ARG A 167 -2.21 6.60 12.58
CA ARG A 167 -0.74 6.75 12.44
C ARG A 167 -0.31 7.38 11.11
N HIS A 168 -1.02 7.12 10.04
CA HIS A 168 -0.58 7.46 8.69
C HIS A 168 -1.24 8.69 8.08
N ASN A 169 -2.26 9.28 8.70
CA ASN A 169 -3.10 10.30 8.04
C ASN A 169 -2.29 11.48 7.50
N ALA A 170 -1.43 12.09 8.33
CA ALA A 170 -0.59 13.20 7.90
C ALA A 170 0.45 12.77 6.86
N PHE A 171 1.06 11.61 7.06
CA PHE A 171 2.07 11.03 6.18
C PHE A 171 1.51 10.74 4.77
N TRP A 172 0.33 10.13 4.68
CA TRP A 172 -0.30 9.84 3.39
C TRP A 172 -0.73 11.10 2.66
N LYS A 173 -1.27 12.07 3.39
CA LYS A 173 -1.59 13.39 2.82
C LYS A 173 -0.35 14.03 2.20
N GLU A 174 0.75 14.11 2.94
CA GLU A 174 2.01 14.68 2.44
C GLU A 174 2.52 13.90 1.22
N SER A 175 2.48 12.57 1.27
CA SER A 175 2.88 11.71 0.15
C SER A 175 2.09 12.00 -1.13
N ALA A 176 0.77 12.18 -1.03
CA ALA A 176 -0.07 12.49 -2.19
C ALA A 176 0.18 13.90 -2.73
N TYR A 177 0.33 14.88 -1.84
CA TYR A 177 0.57 16.28 -2.23
C TYR A 177 1.92 16.49 -2.92
N ARG A 178 2.89 15.60 -2.72
CA ARG A 178 4.14 15.61 -3.49
C ARG A 178 3.94 15.12 -4.93
N LYS A 179 3.02 14.21 -5.17
CA LYS A 179 2.81 13.52 -6.45
C LYS A 179 1.72 14.16 -7.30
N LEU A 180 0.51 14.21 -6.80
CA LEU A 180 -0.66 14.61 -7.56
C LEU A 180 -0.55 15.99 -8.20
N PRO A 181 -0.17 17.08 -7.50
CA PRO A 181 -0.04 18.38 -8.13
C PRO A 181 1.01 18.43 -9.24
N ALA A 182 2.13 17.68 -9.08
CA ALA A 182 3.18 17.63 -10.08
C ALA A 182 2.71 16.93 -11.37
N LEU A 183 1.84 15.94 -11.25
CA LEU A 183 1.27 15.22 -12.38
C LEU A 183 0.13 15.98 -13.04
N LEU A 184 -0.81 16.52 -12.26
CA LEU A 184 -1.98 17.23 -12.76
C LEU A 184 -1.61 18.50 -13.53
N ARG A 185 -0.53 19.19 -13.14
CA ARG A 185 -0.02 20.38 -13.86
C ARG A 185 0.71 20.06 -15.17
N THR A 186 0.87 18.79 -15.50
CA THR A 186 1.63 18.37 -16.69
C THR A 186 0.88 18.65 -17.99
N THR A 187 -0.44 18.62 -17.94
CA THR A 187 -1.33 18.83 -19.10
C THR A 187 -2.56 19.63 -18.70
N GLY A 188 -3.33 20.10 -19.70
CA GLY A 188 -4.61 20.76 -19.48
C GLY A 188 -5.81 19.80 -19.42
N MET A 189 -5.58 18.48 -19.43
CA MET A 189 -6.69 17.51 -19.37
C MET A 189 -7.44 17.59 -18.03
N LEU A 190 -8.75 17.45 -18.07
CA LEU A 190 -9.57 17.27 -16.87
C LEU A 190 -9.24 15.94 -16.21
N CYS A 191 -8.89 15.97 -14.94
CA CYS A 191 -8.67 14.75 -14.14
C CYS A 191 -9.93 14.41 -13.34
N CYS A 192 -10.41 13.18 -13.47
CA CYS A 192 -11.48 12.60 -12.68
C CYS A 192 -10.89 11.49 -11.79
N GLY A 193 -10.89 11.68 -10.47
CA GLY A 193 -10.47 10.65 -9.52
C GLY A 193 -11.64 9.75 -9.14
N GLU A 194 -11.39 8.45 -9.03
CA GLU A 194 -12.36 7.47 -8.54
C GLU A 194 -11.79 6.71 -7.35
N ASP A 195 -12.64 6.49 -6.34
CA ASP A 195 -12.38 5.55 -5.26
C ASP A 195 -13.66 5.10 -4.56
N LEU A 196 -13.67 3.82 -4.14
CA LEU A 196 -14.75 3.20 -3.36
C LEU A 196 -14.25 2.65 -2.01
N GLY A 197 -13.01 2.93 -1.64
CA GLY A 197 -12.35 2.34 -0.48
C GLY A 197 -12.54 3.10 0.83
N MET A 198 -11.74 2.72 1.84
CA MET A 198 -11.61 3.47 3.10
C MET A 198 -10.95 4.81 2.82
N ILE A 199 -11.73 5.86 2.68
CA ILE A 199 -11.24 7.21 2.37
C ILE A 199 -10.85 7.90 3.68
N PRO A 200 -9.56 8.25 3.90
CA PRO A 200 -9.16 9.04 5.05
C PRO A 200 -9.76 10.43 5.00
N ALA A 201 -10.02 11.03 6.16
CA ALA A 201 -10.54 12.40 6.27
C ALA A 201 -9.62 13.47 5.64
N SER A 202 -8.41 13.09 5.24
CA SER A 202 -7.40 13.97 4.63
C SER A 202 -7.45 14.03 3.11
N VAL A 203 -8.34 13.27 2.47
CA VAL A 203 -8.51 13.20 1.00
C VAL A 203 -9.52 14.21 0.49
#